data_b10ccda9c0c77c2e7f2b3ee4061a60a7
#
_entry.id   b10ccda9c0c77c2e7f2b3ee4061a60a7
#
_cell.length_a   1.000
_cell.length_b   1.000
_cell.length_c   1.000
_cell.angle_alpha   90.00
_cell.angle_beta   90.00
_cell.angle_gamma   90.00
#
_symmetry.space_group_name_H-M   'P 1'
#
loop_
_entity.id
_entity.type
_entity.pdbx_description
1 polymer ?
#
loop_
_entity_poly.entity_id
_entity_poly.type
_entity_poly.pdbx_seq_one_letter_code
_entity_poly.pdbx_strand_id
1 'polypeptide(L)'
;MKNNKITSRDVDFAKWYNDVVESARLARYSNVKGCIIFEPNGCALWESIKENMDKLFKETGHKNIMMPMFIPENLLRKEGELVNGFAPEVAWVTIGGSKPLEEKLAVRPTSETLFSDYFHEVVKSYRDLPLKLNQWCSVVRWEKETRPFLRSREFFWQEGHTVHATSEEAEKETRDMLNIYIKFFTEYLAVPVVSGKKTEKEKFAGAEYTLTIEALMHNGVCLQSGTSHYFGQKFSEIFEKKVTIIDRIKNATED
;
A
#
# COMPACT_ATOMS: atom_id res chain seq x y z
N MET A 1 33.36 -5.20 -22.36
CA MET A 1 32.35 -4.45 -21.57
C MET A 1 31.92 -3.26 -22.39
N LYS A 2 30.63 -3.13 -22.76
CA LYS A 2 30.14 -1.90 -23.40
C LYS A 2 30.27 -0.77 -22.36
N ASN A 3 31.03 0.24 -22.70
CA ASN A 3 31.16 1.46 -21.89
C ASN A 3 29.82 2.21 -22.00
N ASN A 4 28.82 1.81 -21.19
CA ASN A 4 27.54 2.49 -21.14
C ASN A 4 27.76 3.82 -20.43
N LYS A 5 27.96 4.87 -21.22
CA LYS A 5 28.09 6.23 -20.70
C LYS A 5 26.72 6.64 -20.14
N ILE A 6 26.63 6.78 -18.82
CA ILE A 6 25.41 7.27 -18.16
C ILE A 6 25.11 8.67 -18.69
N THR A 7 23.89 8.89 -19.16
CA THR A 7 23.42 10.21 -19.62
C THR A 7 23.46 11.20 -18.45
N SER A 8 23.80 12.46 -18.70
CA SER A 8 23.70 13.47 -17.63
C SER A 8 22.24 13.72 -17.25
N ARG A 9 21.95 13.75 -15.94
CA ARG A 9 20.59 14.01 -15.43
C ARG A 9 20.05 15.40 -15.82
N ASP A 10 20.95 16.38 -16.03
CA ASP A 10 20.58 17.74 -16.42
C ASP A 10 20.24 17.85 -17.91
N VAL A 11 20.66 16.86 -18.73
CA VAL A 11 20.35 16.78 -20.16
C VAL A 11 19.06 16.00 -20.41
N ASP A 12 18.92 14.84 -19.77
CA ASP A 12 17.73 13.98 -19.87
C ASP A 12 17.60 13.16 -18.60
N PHE A 13 16.76 13.65 -17.68
CA PHE A 13 16.53 13.00 -16.40
C PHE A 13 15.92 11.60 -16.55
N ALA A 14 15.00 11.41 -17.50
CA ALA A 14 14.33 10.11 -17.68
C ALA A 14 15.32 9.05 -18.19
N LYS A 15 16.17 9.45 -19.14
CA LYS A 15 17.21 8.55 -19.65
C LYS A 15 18.30 8.28 -18.62
N TRP A 16 18.76 9.32 -17.90
CA TRP A 16 19.70 9.16 -16.79
C TRP A 16 19.18 8.13 -15.77
N TYR A 17 17.93 8.25 -15.37
CA TYR A 17 17.31 7.34 -14.41
C TYR A 17 17.39 5.88 -14.88
N ASN A 18 16.99 5.62 -16.13
CA ASN A 18 17.05 4.28 -16.69
C ASN A 18 18.50 3.76 -16.82
N ASP A 19 19.43 4.61 -17.29
CA ASP A 19 20.85 4.27 -17.41
C ASP A 19 21.45 3.88 -16.04
N VAL A 20 21.09 4.59 -14.97
CA VAL A 20 21.54 4.29 -13.60
C VAL A 20 20.98 2.95 -13.12
N VAL A 21 19.65 2.75 -13.25
CA VAL A 21 18.99 1.49 -12.83
C VAL A 21 19.61 0.28 -13.53
N GLU A 22 19.84 0.36 -14.83
CA GLU A 22 20.43 -0.71 -15.62
C GLU A 22 21.92 -0.92 -15.29
N SER A 23 22.70 0.16 -15.25
CA SER A 23 24.16 0.09 -15.01
C SER A 23 24.47 -0.44 -13.59
N ALA A 24 23.68 -0.07 -12.60
CA ALA A 24 23.78 -0.56 -11.23
C ALA A 24 23.20 -1.98 -11.03
N ARG A 25 22.64 -2.56 -12.08
CA ARG A 25 21.96 -3.88 -12.02
C ARG A 25 20.90 -3.94 -10.92
N LEU A 26 20.08 -2.92 -10.84
CA LEU A 26 18.97 -2.89 -9.87
C LEU A 26 17.75 -3.61 -10.43
N ALA A 27 17.41 -3.34 -11.68
CA ALA A 27 16.30 -3.99 -12.37
C ALA A 27 16.49 -3.97 -13.88
N ARG A 28 15.76 -4.85 -14.55
CA ARG A 28 15.59 -4.85 -16.01
C ARG A 28 14.13 -5.11 -16.39
N TYR A 29 13.74 -4.73 -17.60
CA TYR A 29 12.43 -5.10 -18.12
C TYR A 29 12.33 -6.60 -18.32
N SER A 30 11.17 -7.16 -17.98
CA SER A 30 10.84 -8.57 -18.22
C SER A 30 10.15 -8.75 -19.57
N ASN A 31 9.94 -10.00 -19.97
CA ASN A 31 9.09 -10.34 -21.13
C ASN A 31 7.59 -10.13 -20.84
N VAL A 32 7.21 -9.94 -19.57
CA VAL A 32 5.85 -9.54 -19.19
C VAL A 32 5.77 -8.03 -19.27
N LYS A 33 5.03 -7.52 -20.27
CA LYS A 33 4.93 -6.09 -20.54
C LYS A 33 4.51 -5.29 -19.30
N GLY A 34 5.32 -4.31 -18.93
CA GLY A 34 5.06 -3.44 -17.78
C GLY A 34 5.53 -3.99 -16.43
N CYS A 35 6.11 -5.20 -16.41
CA CYS A 35 6.74 -5.77 -15.22
C CYS A 35 8.26 -5.74 -15.35
N ILE A 36 8.95 -5.68 -14.22
CA ILE A 36 10.41 -5.66 -14.14
C ILE A 36 10.92 -6.91 -13.41
N ILE A 37 12.15 -7.28 -13.71
CA ILE A 37 12.92 -8.24 -12.92
C ILE A 37 13.77 -7.43 -11.95
N PHE A 38 13.59 -7.65 -10.65
CA PHE A 38 14.54 -7.17 -9.66
C PHE A 38 15.81 -8.00 -9.76
N GLU A 39 16.93 -7.36 -10.06
CA GLU A 39 18.23 -8.02 -10.06
C GLU A 39 18.81 -8.11 -8.64
N PRO A 40 19.86 -8.92 -8.40
CA PRO A 40 20.37 -9.13 -7.05
C PRO A 40 20.66 -7.85 -6.26
N ASN A 41 21.20 -6.81 -6.90
CA ASN A 41 21.45 -5.53 -6.21
C ASN A 41 20.16 -4.82 -5.82
N GLY A 42 19.13 -4.87 -6.68
CA GLY A 42 17.81 -4.33 -6.36
C GLY A 42 17.12 -5.12 -5.25
N CYS A 43 17.25 -6.46 -5.26
CA CYS A 43 16.76 -7.31 -4.18
C CYS A 43 17.44 -6.99 -2.85
N ALA A 44 18.76 -6.83 -2.83
CA ALA A 44 19.50 -6.48 -1.61
C ALA A 44 19.05 -5.15 -1.00
N LEU A 45 18.76 -4.13 -1.84
CA LEU A 45 18.18 -2.87 -1.38
C LEU A 45 16.78 -3.09 -0.79
N TRP A 46 15.93 -3.85 -1.48
CA TRP A 46 14.59 -4.16 -0.99
C TRP A 46 14.60 -4.92 0.33
N GLU A 47 15.45 -5.93 0.46
CA GLU A 47 15.62 -6.71 1.69
C GLU A 47 16.05 -5.82 2.86
N SER A 48 17.01 -4.93 2.62
CA SER A 48 17.46 -3.97 3.64
C SER A 48 16.36 -3.00 4.05
N ILE A 49 15.60 -2.46 3.10
CA ILE A 49 14.44 -1.60 3.37
C ILE A 49 13.43 -2.36 4.23
N LYS A 50 13.05 -3.55 3.79
CA LYS A 50 12.07 -4.39 4.48
C LYS A 50 12.52 -4.72 5.91
N GLU A 51 13.75 -5.17 6.09
CA GLU A 51 14.26 -5.56 7.40
C GLU A 51 14.23 -4.40 8.40
N ASN A 52 14.73 -3.24 8.00
CA ASN A 52 14.83 -2.09 8.90
C ASN A 52 13.47 -1.46 9.20
N MET A 53 12.61 -1.34 8.20
CA MET A 53 11.27 -0.77 8.37
C MET A 53 10.35 -1.70 9.17
N ASP A 54 10.44 -3.02 8.96
CA ASP A 54 9.68 -4.03 9.70
C ASP A 54 10.01 -4.01 11.21
N LYS A 55 11.25 -3.70 11.59
CA LYS A 55 11.63 -3.49 12.99
C LYS A 55 10.85 -2.32 13.61
N LEU A 56 10.79 -1.20 12.92
CA LEU A 56 10.06 -0.01 13.39
C LEU A 56 8.56 -0.30 13.56
N PHE A 57 7.94 -1.05 12.65
CA PHE A 57 6.54 -1.45 12.80
C PHE A 57 6.33 -2.39 13.99
N LYS A 58 7.21 -3.36 14.20
CA LYS A 58 7.14 -4.27 15.35
C LYS A 58 7.29 -3.56 16.69
N GLU A 59 8.12 -2.52 16.77
CA GLU A 59 8.27 -1.68 17.96
C GLU A 59 6.95 -0.98 18.36
N THR A 60 6.05 -0.75 17.41
CA THR A 60 4.72 -0.17 17.65
C THR A 60 3.61 -1.21 17.80
N GLY A 61 3.98 -2.49 17.90
CA GLY A 61 3.07 -3.60 18.16
C GLY A 61 2.41 -4.21 16.93
N HIS A 62 2.83 -3.82 15.72
CA HIS A 62 2.33 -4.43 14.48
C HIS A 62 2.81 -5.87 14.33
N LYS A 63 1.92 -6.71 13.79
CA LYS A 63 2.21 -8.12 13.48
C LYS A 63 2.08 -8.35 11.99
N ASN A 64 3.02 -9.10 11.43
CA ASN A 64 2.97 -9.46 10.03
C ASN A 64 1.94 -10.56 9.76
N ILE A 65 1.21 -10.43 8.66
CA ILE A 65 0.24 -11.37 8.13
C ILE A 65 0.45 -11.52 6.62
N MET A 66 -0.07 -12.56 6.03
CA MET A 66 -0.10 -12.73 4.58
C MET A 66 -1.54 -12.97 4.14
N MET A 67 -2.08 -12.05 3.36
CA MET A 67 -3.38 -12.19 2.72
C MET A 67 -3.25 -12.91 1.38
N PRO A 68 -4.30 -13.57 0.90
CA PRO A 68 -4.34 -14.16 -0.44
C PRO A 68 -4.04 -13.13 -1.53
N MET A 69 -3.43 -13.58 -2.63
CA MET A 69 -3.19 -12.74 -3.81
C MET A 69 -4.49 -12.39 -4.54
N PHE A 70 -5.50 -13.24 -4.43
CA PHE A 70 -6.74 -13.12 -5.19
C PHE A 70 -7.88 -12.56 -4.32
N ILE A 71 -8.67 -11.69 -4.93
CA ILE A 71 -9.88 -11.12 -4.34
C ILE A 71 -11.08 -11.57 -5.19
N PRO A 72 -12.10 -12.20 -4.62
CA PRO A 72 -13.34 -12.51 -5.34
C PRO A 72 -14.01 -11.24 -5.89
N GLU A 73 -14.58 -11.32 -7.09
CA GLU A 73 -15.22 -10.17 -7.74
C GLU A 73 -16.31 -9.52 -6.89
N ASN A 74 -17.12 -10.33 -6.21
CA ASN A 74 -18.18 -9.87 -5.33
C ASN A 74 -17.65 -9.06 -4.15
N LEU A 75 -16.50 -9.46 -3.58
CA LEU A 75 -15.87 -8.76 -2.47
C LEU A 75 -15.29 -7.41 -2.93
N LEU A 76 -14.63 -7.40 -4.10
CA LEU A 76 -14.08 -6.17 -4.68
C LEU A 76 -15.17 -5.17 -5.08
N ARG A 77 -16.32 -5.65 -5.54
CA ARG A 77 -17.47 -4.79 -5.88
C ARG A 77 -18.05 -4.04 -4.68
N LYS A 78 -18.02 -4.63 -3.49
CA LYS A 78 -18.43 -3.95 -2.25
C LYS A 78 -17.60 -2.69 -1.99
N GLU A 79 -16.30 -2.74 -2.25
CA GLU A 79 -15.42 -1.57 -2.14
C GLU A 79 -15.75 -0.52 -3.22
N GLY A 80 -16.01 -0.96 -4.46
CA GLY A 80 -16.38 -0.07 -5.57
C GLY A 80 -17.69 0.68 -5.36
N GLU A 81 -18.62 0.12 -4.59
CA GLU A 81 -19.87 0.79 -4.22
C GLU A 81 -19.65 1.94 -3.22
N LEU A 82 -18.62 1.82 -2.38
CA LEU A 82 -18.25 2.85 -1.41
C LEU A 82 -17.54 4.04 -2.03
N VAL A 83 -16.79 3.76 -3.06
CA VAL A 83 -15.86 4.69 -3.65
C VAL A 83 -16.38 5.02 -5.03
N ASN A 84 -17.38 5.91 -5.11
CA ASN A 84 -17.85 6.46 -6.37
C ASN A 84 -16.66 6.96 -7.20
N GLY A 85 -16.24 6.20 -8.20
CA GLY A 85 -15.16 6.53 -9.12
C GLY A 85 -13.86 5.73 -8.94
N PHE A 86 -13.75 4.87 -7.95
CA PHE A 86 -12.62 3.93 -7.85
C PHE A 86 -12.97 2.63 -8.59
N ALA A 87 -12.70 2.61 -9.88
CA ALA A 87 -12.61 1.37 -10.65
C ALA A 87 -11.11 1.08 -10.85
N PRO A 88 -10.46 0.30 -9.97
CA PRO A 88 -9.08 -0.04 -10.17
C PRO A 88 -8.94 -0.80 -11.49
N GLU A 89 -7.97 -0.44 -12.32
CA GLU A 89 -7.57 -1.27 -13.45
C GLU A 89 -6.95 -2.56 -12.91
N VAL A 90 -7.74 -3.60 -12.73
CA VAL A 90 -7.32 -4.89 -12.16
C VAL A 90 -6.99 -5.91 -13.24
N ALA A 91 -6.08 -6.81 -12.92
CA ALA A 91 -5.89 -8.03 -13.69
C ALA A 91 -6.88 -9.08 -13.22
N TRP A 92 -7.64 -9.67 -14.14
CA TRP A 92 -8.67 -10.65 -13.83
C TRP A 92 -8.21 -12.07 -14.17
N VAL A 93 -8.40 -12.99 -13.23
CA VAL A 93 -8.27 -14.43 -13.45
C VAL A 93 -9.67 -14.99 -13.70
N THR A 94 -9.88 -15.53 -14.89
CA THR A 94 -11.19 -16.03 -15.35
C THR A 94 -11.19 -17.53 -15.60
N ILE A 95 -10.01 -18.16 -15.61
CA ILE A 95 -9.81 -19.58 -15.87
C ILE A 95 -8.90 -20.15 -14.79
N GLY A 96 -9.32 -21.23 -14.14
CA GLY A 96 -8.54 -22.02 -13.20
C GLY A 96 -8.22 -23.40 -13.78
N GLY A 97 -6.94 -23.70 -13.97
CA GLY A 97 -6.54 -24.89 -14.72
C GLY A 97 -7.06 -24.83 -16.16
N SER A 98 -7.97 -25.73 -16.53
CA SER A 98 -8.56 -25.78 -17.88
C SER A 98 -10.04 -25.35 -17.94
N LYS A 99 -10.60 -24.88 -16.82
CA LYS A 99 -12.03 -24.56 -16.72
C LYS A 99 -12.25 -23.10 -16.40
N PRO A 100 -13.26 -22.44 -16.97
CA PRO A 100 -13.72 -21.13 -16.51
C PRO A 100 -14.06 -21.19 -15.00
N LEU A 101 -13.74 -20.12 -14.30
CA LEU A 101 -14.16 -19.94 -12.92
C LEU A 101 -15.64 -19.53 -12.88
N GLU A 102 -16.39 -20.00 -11.90
CA GLU A 102 -17.76 -19.54 -11.64
C GLU A 102 -17.82 -18.06 -11.27
N GLU A 103 -16.85 -17.61 -10.49
CA GLU A 103 -16.64 -16.22 -10.12
C GLU A 103 -15.22 -15.78 -10.51
N LYS A 104 -15.09 -14.61 -11.11
CA LYS A 104 -13.79 -14.03 -11.46
C LYS A 104 -13.02 -13.65 -10.20
N LEU A 105 -11.71 -13.78 -10.27
CA LEU A 105 -10.81 -13.33 -9.21
C LEU A 105 -9.96 -12.16 -9.72
N ALA A 106 -9.92 -11.09 -8.96
CA ALA A 106 -8.98 -10.00 -9.19
C ALA A 106 -7.61 -10.37 -8.60
N VAL A 107 -6.53 -10.12 -9.33
CA VAL A 107 -5.20 -10.06 -8.71
C VAL A 107 -5.16 -8.76 -7.90
N ARG A 108 -4.92 -8.83 -6.61
CA ARG A 108 -5.05 -7.69 -5.67
C ARG A 108 -4.31 -6.44 -6.17
N PRO A 109 -5.00 -5.31 -6.37
CA PRO A 109 -4.38 -4.00 -6.61
C PRO A 109 -4.03 -3.29 -5.30
N THR A 110 -4.65 -3.73 -4.21
CA THR A 110 -4.54 -3.31 -2.80
C THR A 110 -5.34 -4.31 -1.97
N SER A 111 -5.27 -4.28 -0.65
CA SER A 111 -5.86 -5.36 0.19
C SER A 111 -6.90 -4.89 1.20
N GLU A 112 -7.38 -3.64 1.16
CA GLU A 112 -8.36 -3.11 2.12
C GLU A 112 -9.56 -4.04 2.29
N THR A 113 -10.09 -4.54 1.18
CA THR A 113 -11.25 -5.43 1.15
C THR A 113 -10.98 -6.75 1.87
N LEU A 114 -9.81 -7.36 1.63
CA LEU A 114 -9.41 -8.61 2.31
C LEU A 114 -9.22 -8.40 3.80
N PHE A 115 -8.58 -7.29 4.20
CA PHE A 115 -8.38 -6.96 5.60
C PHE A 115 -9.70 -6.66 6.31
N SER A 116 -10.61 -5.94 5.64
CA SER A 116 -11.92 -5.63 6.22
C SER A 116 -12.75 -6.89 6.45
N ASP A 117 -12.73 -7.82 5.49
CA ASP A 117 -13.40 -9.12 5.63
C ASP A 117 -12.78 -9.94 6.78
N TYR A 118 -11.46 -10.01 6.85
CA TYR A 118 -10.74 -10.68 7.93
C TYR A 118 -11.03 -10.04 9.30
N PHE A 119 -10.98 -8.72 9.42
CA PHE A 119 -11.30 -8.04 10.68
C PHE A 119 -12.72 -8.32 11.13
N HIS A 120 -13.66 -8.41 10.20
CA HIS A 120 -15.03 -8.79 10.48
C HIS A 120 -15.12 -10.19 11.10
N GLU A 121 -14.29 -11.13 10.65
CA GLU A 121 -14.26 -12.47 11.22
C GLU A 121 -13.60 -12.53 12.60
N VAL A 122 -12.50 -11.83 12.83
CA VAL A 122 -11.66 -12.03 14.02
C VAL A 122 -11.96 -11.10 15.18
N VAL A 123 -12.47 -9.88 14.91
CA VAL A 123 -12.85 -8.94 15.98
C VAL A 123 -14.24 -9.28 16.49
N LYS A 124 -14.32 -9.88 17.67
CA LYS A 124 -15.57 -10.28 18.31
C LYS A 124 -15.96 -9.40 19.50
N SER A 125 -14.99 -8.70 20.07
CA SER A 125 -15.20 -7.80 21.19
C SER A 125 -14.19 -6.64 21.18
N TYR A 126 -14.46 -5.62 21.99
CA TYR A 126 -13.51 -4.51 22.20
C TYR A 126 -12.14 -4.98 22.75
N ARG A 127 -12.09 -6.16 23.37
CA ARG A 127 -10.85 -6.73 23.92
C ARG A 127 -9.89 -7.21 22.84
N ASP A 128 -10.37 -7.39 21.61
CA ASP A 128 -9.57 -7.77 20.46
C ASP A 128 -8.89 -6.56 19.80
N LEU A 129 -9.18 -5.34 20.31
CA LEU A 129 -8.68 -4.07 19.80
C LEU A 129 -7.61 -3.46 20.73
N PRO A 130 -6.67 -2.69 20.19
CA PRO A 130 -6.43 -2.47 18.76
C PRO A 130 -5.81 -3.71 18.09
N LEU A 131 -6.22 -3.98 16.86
CA LEU A 131 -5.58 -4.99 16.02
C LEU A 131 -4.76 -4.27 14.93
N LYS A 132 -3.43 -4.49 14.96
CA LYS A 132 -2.48 -3.82 14.08
C LYS A 132 -1.75 -4.85 13.24
N LEU A 133 -2.04 -4.88 11.95
CA LEU A 133 -1.50 -5.86 11.02
C LEU A 133 -0.74 -5.17 9.90
N ASN A 134 0.30 -5.83 9.44
CA ASN A 134 1.15 -5.39 8.35
C ASN A 134 1.41 -6.56 7.39
N GLN A 135 1.49 -6.28 6.09
CA GLN A 135 2.00 -7.26 5.14
C GLN A 135 3.01 -6.66 4.17
N TRP A 136 3.97 -7.49 3.81
CA TRP A 136 4.92 -7.28 2.73
C TRP A 136 4.51 -8.16 1.56
N CYS A 137 4.12 -7.54 0.47
CA CYS A 137 3.58 -8.30 -0.66
C CYS A 137 3.79 -7.60 -1.99
N SER A 138 3.49 -8.28 -3.09
CA SER A 138 3.30 -7.65 -4.39
C SER A 138 1.82 -7.36 -4.63
N VAL A 139 1.56 -6.33 -5.43
CA VAL A 139 0.25 -5.97 -5.96
C VAL A 139 0.35 -5.72 -7.46
N VAL A 140 -0.78 -5.81 -8.15
CA VAL A 140 -0.86 -5.63 -9.60
C VAL A 140 -1.85 -4.52 -9.93
N ARG A 141 -1.36 -3.48 -10.62
CA ARG A 141 -2.17 -2.39 -11.18
C ARG A 141 -1.91 -2.30 -12.67
N TRP A 142 -2.95 -2.41 -13.50
CA TRP A 142 -2.80 -2.52 -14.95
C TRP A 142 -2.49 -1.18 -15.62
N GLU A 143 -1.32 -0.63 -15.22
CA GLU A 143 -0.84 0.67 -15.68
C GLU A 143 -0.57 0.69 -17.20
N LYS A 144 -0.91 1.81 -17.85
CA LYS A 144 -0.67 2.02 -19.28
C LYS A 144 0.78 2.37 -19.56
N GLU A 145 1.34 3.29 -18.75
CA GLU A 145 2.72 3.74 -18.83
C GLU A 145 3.50 3.25 -17.62
N THR A 146 4.69 2.67 -17.89
CA THR A 146 5.50 2.07 -16.83
C THR A 146 6.93 2.60 -16.86
N ARG A 147 7.54 2.68 -15.68
CA ARG A 147 8.96 3.03 -15.48
C ARG A 147 9.50 2.21 -14.31
N PRO A 148 10.69 1.60 -14.40
CA PRO A 148 11.25 0.77 -13.34
C PRO A 148 11.20 1.47 -11.98
N PHE A 149 10.77 0.78 -10.95
CA PHE A 149 10.54 1.21 -9.57
C PHE A 149 9.51 2.34 -9.36
N LEU A 150 9.39 3.31 -10.27
CA LEU A 150 8.48 4.43 -10.11
C LEU A 150 7.04 4.09 -10.46
N ARG A 151 6.84 3.25 -11.46
CA ARG A 151 5.52 2.78 -11.90
C ARG A 151 5.66 1.49 -12.69
N SER A 152 5.26 0.37 -12.13
CA SER A 152 5.21 -0.93 -12.81
C SER A 152 3.87 -1.60 -12.56
N ARG A 153 3.50 -2.55 -13.43
CA ARG A 153 2.23 -3.28 -13.28
C ARG A 153 2.22 -4.16 -12.06
N GLU A 154 3.32 -4.81 -11.76
CA GLU A 154 3.56 -5.48 -10.49
C GLU A 154 4.66 -4.73 -9.75
N PHE A 155 4.44 -4.49 -8.46
CA PHE A 155 5.42 -3.89 -7.59
C PHE A 155 5.30 -4.44 -6.16
N PHE A 156 6.42 -4.41 -5.45
CA PHE A 156 6.48 -4.77 -4.04
C PHE A 156 6.24 -3.54 -3.18
N TRP A 157 5.50 -3.71 -2.13
CA TRP A 157 5.21 -2.67 -1.16
C TRP A 157 5.00 -3.21 0.24
N GLN A 158 4.78 -2.31 1.16
CA GLN A 158 4.24 -2.55 2.48
C GLN A 158 2.86 -1.93 2.55
N GLU A 159 1.93 -2.63 3.14
CA GLU A 159 0.63 -2.10 3.55
C GLU A 159 0.30 -2.55 4.96
N GLY A 160 -0.09 -1.60 5.80
CA GLY A 160 -0.55 -1.85 7.15
C GLY A 160 -2.03 -1.49 7.27
N HIS A 161 -2.79 -2.37 7.93
CA HIS A 161 -4.20 -2.19 8.17
C HIS A 161 -4.49 -2.38 9.65
N THR A 162 -5.15 -1.41 10.24
CA THR A 162 -5.39 -1.40 11.69
C THR A 162 -6.85 -1.07 12.01
N VAL A 163 -7.35 -1.63 13.10
CA VAL A 163 -8.67 -1.30 13.65
C VAL A 163 -8.53 -0.98 15.13
N HIS A 164 -9.29 0.01 15.58
CA HIS A 164 -9.21 0.62 16.90
C HIS A 164 -10.58 0.71 17.54
N ALA A 165 -10.63 0.86 18.87
CA ALA A 165 -11.87 1.01 19.60
C ALA A 165 -12.45 2.42 19.45
N THR A 166 -11.58 3.45 19.33
CA THR A 166 -12.01 4.85 19.24
C THR A 166 -11.39 5.56 18.04
N SER A 167 -12.00 6.67 17.64
CA SER A 167 -11.48 7.54 16.59
C SER A 167 -10.14 8.17 16.97
N GLU A 168 -9.97 8.54 18.24
CA GLU A 168 -8.74 9.14 18.76
C GLU A 168 -7.56 8.19 18.65
N GLU A 169 -7.77 6.89 18.96
CA GLU A 169 -6.75 5.86 18.79
C GLU A 169 -6.37 5.68 17.32
N ALA A 170 -7.36 5.61 16.41
CA ALA A 170 -7.14 5.45 14.99
C ALA A 170 -6.42 6.66 14.37
N GLU A 171 -6.82 7.89 14.77
CA GLU A 171 -6.14 9.10 14.33
C GLU A 171 -4.69 9.18 14.85
N LYS A 172 -4.47 8.77 16.09
CA LYS A 172 -3.11 8.71 16.66
C LYS A 172 -2.26 7.73 15.85
N GLU A 173 -2.79 6.55 15.55
CA GLU A 173 -2.10 5.56 14.73
C GLU A 173 -1.76 6.10 13.34
N THR A 174 -2.69 6.80 12.71
CA THR A 174 -2.47 7.43 11.40
C THR A 174 -1.28 8.40 11.43
N ARG A 175 -1.13 9.18 12.51
CA ARG A 175 0.00 10.09 12.71
C ARG A 175 1.30 9.35 13.07
N ASP A 176 1.21 8.34 13.92
CA ASP A 176 2.38 7.54 14.34
C ASP A 176 3.02 6.83 13.13
N MET A 177 2.20 6.27 12.23
CA MET A 177 2.70 5.64 11.01
C MET A 177 3.36 6.64 10.07
N LEU A 178 2.79 7.83 9.90
CA LEU A 178 3.45 8.88 9.13
C LEU A 178 4.83 9.23 9.71
N ASN A 179 4.93 9.35 11.03
CA ASN A 179 6.20 9.66 11.72
C ASN A 179 7.24 8.55 11.54
N ILE A 180 6.83 7.28 11.50
CA ILE A 180 7.71 6.16 11.18
C ILE A 180 8.23 6.30 9.75
N TYR A 181 7.38 6.62 8.78
CA TYR A 181 7.80 6.85 7.41
C TYR A 181 8.79 8.02 7.30
N ILE A 182 8.50 9.15 7.95
CA ILE A 182 9.43 10.30 7.99
C ILE A 182 10.79 9.86 8.54
N LYS A 183 10.80 9.23 9.71
CA LYS A 183 12.02 8.74 10.35
C LYS A 183 12.79 7.80 9.44
N PHE A 184 12.12 6.83 8.85
CA PHE A 184 12.75 5.86 7.96
C PHE A 184 13.40 6.53 6.74
N PHE A 185 12.68 7.42 6.07
CA PHE A 185 13.20 8.11 4.89
C PHE A 185 14.37 9.04 5.24
N THR A 186 14.29 9.79 6.34
CA THR A 186 15.31 10.78 6.70
C THR A 186 16.54 10.16 7.36
N GLU A 187 16.36 9.21 8.28
CA GLU A 187 17.45 8.66 9.09
C GLU A 187 18.08 7.40 8.47
N TYR A 188 17.30 6.56 7.79
CA TYR A 188 17.81 5.30 7.23
C TYR A 188 18.14 5.43 5.74
N LEU A 189 17.30 6.08 4.96
CA LEU A 189 17.52 6.26 3.53
C LEU A 189 18.27 7.54 3.17
N ALA A 190 18.42 8.47 4.11
CA ALA A 190 18.98 9.82 3.90
C ALA A 190 18.26 10.58 2.75
N VAL A 191 16.96 10.34 2.59
CA VAL A 191 16.11 11.02 1.61
C VAL A 191 15.27 12.07 2.32
N PRO A 192 15.47 13.38 2.05
CA PRO A 192 14.65 14.42 2.62
C PRO A 192 13.22 14.32 2.06
N VAL A 193 12.23 14.41 2.94
CA VAL A 193 10.81 14.37 2.58
C VAL A 193 10.06 15.54 3.20
N VAL A 194 9.00 15.95 2.53
CA VAL A 194 8.01 16.91 3.06
C VAL A 194 6.76 16.12 3.44
N SER A 195 6.25 16.35 4.63
CA SER A 195 5.00 15.74 5.09
C SER A 195 3.84 16.71 5.02
N GLY A 196 2.64 16.19 4.78
CA GLY A 196 1.44 17.00 4.71
C GLY A 196 0.16 16.17 4.61
N LYS A 197 -0.96 16.88 4.54
CA LYS A 197 -2.28 16.31 4.27
C LYS A 197 -2.59 16.50 2.79
N LYS A 198 -3.02 15.43 2.12
CA LYS A 198 -3.46 15.50 0.73
C LYS A 198 -4.74 16.32 0.58
N THR A 199 -4.87 16.96 -0.58
CA THR A 199 -6.10 17.65 -0.96
C THR A 199 -7.26 16.67 -1.09
N GLU A 200 -8.49 17.17 -1.04
CA GLU A 200 -9.69 16.34 -1.24
C GLU A 200 -9.70 15.58 -2.57
N LYS A 201 -9.04 16.14 -3.60
CA LYS A 201 -8.93 15.53 -4.93
C LYS A 201 -7.91 14.39 -4.98
N GLU A 202 -6.89 14.45 -4.13
CA GLU A 202 -5.74 13.52 -4.18
C GLU A 202 -5.72 12.52 -3.02
N LYS A 203 -6.56 12.72 -2.01
CA LYS A 203 -6.68 11.76 -0.91
C LYS A 203 -7.14 10.40 -1.43
N PHE A 204 -6.80 9.35 -0.71
CA PHE A 204 -7.30 8.02 -1.02
C PHE A 204 -8.83 8.02 -1.01
N ALA A 205 -9.40 7.43 -2.05
CA ALA A 205 -10.85 7.35 -2.20
C ALA A 205 -11.46 6.56 -1.02
N GLY A 206 -12.49 7.11 -0.38
CA GLY A 206 -13.08 6.54 0.83
C GLY A 206 -12.44 6.99 2.15
N ALA A 207 -11.21 7.51 2.15
CA ALA A 207 -10.62 8.06 3.36
C ALA A 207 -11.27 9.41 3.75
N GLU A 208 -11.37 9.66 5.04
CA GLU A 208 -11.72 11.00 5.54
C GLU A 208 -10.59 11.97 5.26
N TYR A 209 -9.36 11.54 5.51
CA TYR A 209 -8.16 12.25 5.08
C TYR A 209 -6.99 11.29 4.85
N THR A 210 -6.01 11.76 4.08
CA THR A 210 -4.75 11.07 3.81
C THR A 210 -3.60 11.97 4.21
N LEU A 211 -2.70 11.44 5.04
CA LEU A 211 -1.39 12.04 5.29
C LEU A 211 -0.38 11.43 4.33
N THR A 212 0.63 12.21 3.92
CA THR A 212 1.63 11.80 2.95
C THR A 212 3.01 12.30 3.33
N ILE A 213 4.03 11.57 2.89
CA ILE A 213 5.39 12.07 2.75
C ILE A 213 5.78 12.05 1.28
N GLU A 214 6.43 13.09 0.82
CA GLU A 214 6.83 13.26 -0.58
C GLU A 214 8.28 13.70 -0.69
N ALA A 215 9.03 13.06 -1.60
CA ALA A 215 10.39 13.42 -1.92
C ALA A 215 10.44 14.24 -3.21
N LEU A 216 11.16 15.35 -3.20
CA LEU A 216 11.35 16.17 -4.40
C LEU A 216 12.41 15.54 -5.32
N MET A 217 12.02 15.22 -6.53
CA MET A 217 12.92 14.71 -7.56
C MET A 217 13.64 15.86 -8.29
N HIS A 218 14.80 15.55 -8.90
CA HIS A 218 15.61 16.53 -9.60
C HIS A 218 14.86 17.32 -10.70
N ASN A 219 13.88 16.70 -11.34
CA ASN A 219 13.05 17.32 -12.37
C ASN A 219 11.89 18.16 -11.82
N GLY A 220 11.85 18.42 -10.52
CA GLY A 220 10.80 19.20 -9.85
C GLY A 220 9.50 18.45 -9.58
N VAL A 221 9.42 17.16 -9.89
CA VAL A 221 8.25 16.33 -9.57
C VAL A 221 8.36 15.80 -8.15
N CYS A 222 7.28 15.91 -7.37
CA CYS A 222 7.17 15.28 -6.06
C CYS A 222 6.82 13.80 -6.21
N LEU A 223 7.61 12.93 -5.59
CA LEU A 223 7.38 11.49 -5.54
C LEU A 223 6.69 11.15 -4.21
N GLN A 224 5.46 10.65 -4.27
CA GLN A 224 4.80 10.09 -3.11
C GLN A 224 5.62 8.90 -2.59
N SER A 225 6.07 9.01 -1.35
CA SER A 225 7.00 8.07 -0.74
C SER A 225 6.37 7.23 0.35
N GLY A 226 5.26 7.68 0.91
CA GLY A 226 4.46 6.95 1.89
C GLY A 226 3.17 7.68 2.20
N THR A 227 2.12 6.93 2.55
CA THR A 227 0.82 7.49 2.92
C THR A 227 0.26 6.79 4.15
N SER A 228 -0.51 7.53 4.93
CA SER A 228 -1.29 7.01 6.03
C SER A 228 -2.71 7.55 5.92
N HIS A 229 -3.68 6.64 5.86
CA HIS A 229 -5.08 6.97 5.60
C HIS A 229 -5.91 6.80 6.86
N TYR A 230 -6.75 7.78 7.14
CA TYR A 230 -7.78 7.67 8.16
C TYR A 230 -9.14 7.46 7.48
N PHE A 231 -9.75 6.31 7.70
CA PHE A 231 -11.01 5.93 7.05
C PHE A 231 -12.26 6.24 7.86
N GLY A 232 -12.09 6.64 9.14
CA GLY A 232 -13.23 6.77 10.04
C GLY A 232 -13.98 5.44 10.17
N GLN A 233 -15.31 5.47 10.01
CA GLN A 233 -16.16 4.27 10.11
C GLN A 233 -16.62 3.70 8.77
N LYS A 234 -16.28 4.34 7.65
CA LYS A 234 -16.81 3.99 6.31
C LYS A 234 -16.59 2.54 5.92
N PHE A 235 -15.37 2.03 6.11
CA PHE A 235 -15.06 0.63 5.81
C PHE A 235 -15.73 -0.35 6.78
N SER A 236 -15.96 0.04 8.05
CA SER A 236 -16.61 -0.81 9.03
C SER A 236 -18.12 -0.92 8.82
N GLU A 237 -18.76 0.11 8.30
CA GLU A 237 -20.21 0.14 8.03
C GLU A 237 -20.63 -0.83 6.94
N ILE A 238 -19.78 -1.05 5.92
CA ILE A 238 -20.10 -1.92 4.78
C ILE A 238 -20.12 -3.40 5.17
N PHE A 239 -19.30 -3.78 6.12
CA PHE A 239 -19.25 -5.15 6.60
C PHE A 239 -20.26 -5.42 7.76
N GLU A 240 -21.32 -4.59 7.89
CA GLU A 240 -22.59 -4.65 8.66
C GLU A 240 -22.57 -5.16 10.12
N LYS A 241 -21.49 -5.70 10.66
CA LYS A 241 -21.47 -6.27 12.02
C LYS A 241 -20.77 -5.45 13.10
N LYS A 242 -20.11 -4.36 12.76
CA LYS A 242 -19.31 -3.56 13.70
C LYS A 242 -20.12 -2.54 14.50
N VAL A 243 -21.28 -2.15 14.03
CA VAL A 243 -22.24 -1.31 14.76
C VAL A 243 -22.58 -1.94 16.10
N THR A 244 -22.73 -3.27 16.16
CA THR A 244 -23.04 -4.00 17.40
C THR A 244 -21.91 -3.96 18.44
N ILE A 245 -20.65 -3.84 18.04
CA ILE A 245 -19.51 -3.76 18.98
C ILE A 245 -19.40 -2.34 19.54
N ILE A 246 -19.61 -1.33 18.71
CA ILE A 246 -19.63 0.08 19.13
C ILE A 246 -20.83 0.37 20.03
N ASP A 247 -22.01 -0.15 19.72
CA ASP A 247 -23.21 0.01 20.55
C ASP A 247 -23.05 -0.69 21.92
N ARG A 248 -22.36 -1.81 21.98
CA ARG A 248 -22.04 -2.47 23.27
C ARG A 248 -21.04 -1.68 24.12
N ILE A 249 -20.12 -0.94 23.49
CA ILE A 249 -19.19 -0.05 24.21
C ILE A 249 -19.96 1.15 24.76
N LYS A 250 -20.88 1.73 23.99
CA LYS A 250 -21.75 2.83 24.50
C LYS A 250 -22.59 2.38 25.67
N ASN A 251 -23.20 1.21 25.61
CA ASN A 251 -24.03 0.68 26.69
C ASN A 251 -23.21 0.26 27.94
N ALA A 252 -21.91 -0.06 27.78
CA ALA A 252 -21.04 -0.38 28.91
C ALA A 252 -20.46 0.84 29.63
N THR A 253 -20.61 2.05 29.05
CA THR A 253 -20.20 3.33 29.66
C THR A 253 -21.37 4.09 30.27
N GLU A 254 -22.61 3.61 30.14
CA GLU A 254 -23.82 4.18 30.71
C GLU A 254 -24.34 3.44 31.96
N ASP A 255 -23.73 2.32 32.36
CA ASP A 255 -23.92 1.60 33.62
C ASP A 255 -22.75 1.86 34.60
#